data_ffbdb59c8eea592e523bcf42d3198101
#
_entry.id   ffbdb59c8eea592e523bcf42d3198101
#
_cell.length_a   1.000
_cell.length_b   1.000
_cell.length_c   1.000
_cell.angle_alpha   90.00
_cell.angle_beta   90.00
_cell.angle_gamma   90.00
#
_symmetry.space_group_name_H-M   'P 1'
#
loop_
_entity.id
_entity.type
_entity.pdbx_description
1 polymer ?
#
loop_
_entity_poly.entity_id
_entity_poly.type
_entity_poly.pdbx_seq_one_letter_code
_entity_poly.pdbx_strand_id
1 'polypeptide(L)'
;DAIVKGMLQHSRLSTGEKEATDINKLADEYLRLAYQGMRAKDNAFNTEIKTEFDASIGNINIVPQDIGRMLLNLYNNAFYAVNEKAKLQAAGYKPEVCVTTKKMNGKIEICVLDNGNGIPQKIVDKIFRPFFTTKPTGSGTGLGLSLSYDIVKAHGGEIKVISKVDEG
;
A
#
# COMPACT_ATOMS: atom_id res chain seq x y z
N ASP A 1 -11.39 -13.86 -21.51
CA ASP A 1 -10.45 -14.45 -20.59
C ASP A 1 -10.34 -13.58 -19.32
N ALA A 2 -10.67 -14.13 -18.15
CA ALA A 2 -10.71 -13.39 -16.88
C ALA A 2 -9.34 -12.81 -16.49
N ILE A 3 -8.25 -13.46 -16.88
CA ILE A 3 -6.87 -13.00 -16.63
C ILE A 3 -6.57 -11.75 -17.44
N VAL A 4 -6.95 -11.75 -18.71
CA VAL A 4 -6.74 -10.60 -19.62
C VAL A 4 -7.61 -9.41 -19.20
N LYS A 5 -8.85 -9.64 -18.77
CA LYS A 5 -9.72 -8.60 -18.20
C LYS A 5 -9.15 -8.03 -16.90
N GLY A 6 -8.63 -8.88 -16.02
CA GLY A 6 -7.97 -8.46 -14.79
C GLY A 6 -6.73 -7.60 -15.08
N MET A 7 -5.92 -7.99 -16.05
CA MET A 7 -4.76 -7.20 -16.50
C MET A 7 -5.18 -5.82 -17.01
N LEU A 8 -6.20 -5.77 -17.85
CA LEU A 8 -6.69 -4.52 -18.43
C LEU A 8 -7.32 -3.59 -17.38
N GLN A 9 -7.96 -4.15 -16.35
CA GLN A 9 -8.53 -3.35 -15.27
C GLN A 9 -7.47 -2.83 -14.29
N HIS A 10 -6.39 -3.57 -14.07
CA HIS A 10 -5.34 -3.17 -13.11
C HIS A 10 -4.20 -2.37 -13.73
N SER A 11 -3.98 -2.49 -15.06
CA SER A 11 -2.89 -1.81 -15.74
C SER A 11 -3.24 -0.41 -16.26
N ARG A 12 -4.52 0.00 -16.22
CA ARG A 12 -4.90 1.33 -16.68
C ARG A 12 -4.80 2.34 -15.56
N LEU A 13 -3.91 3.32 -15.77
CA LEU A 13 -4.04 4.60 -15.08
C LEU A 13 -5.40 5.19 -15.46
N SER A 14 -6.06 5.84 -14.52
CA SER A 14 -7.30 6.51 -14.85
C SER A 14 -7.03 7.65 -15.83
N THR A 15 -8.03 8.00 -16.64
CA THR A 15 -8.00 9.21 -17.48
C THR A 15 -8.32 10.46 -16.66
N GLY A 16 -8.32 10.35 -15.33
CA GLY A 16 -8.65 11.42 -14.39
C GLY A 16 -7.68 12.59 -14.48
N GLU A 17 -8.20 13.77 -14.32
CA GLU A 17 -7.41 14.99 -14.26
C GLU A 17 -6.87 15.19 -12.85
N LYS A 18 -5.71 15.87 -12.76
CA LYS A 18 -5.19 16.32 -11.47
C LYS A 18 -6.09 17.40 -10.89
N GLU A 19 -6.35 17.30 -9.61
CA GLU A 19 -7.12 18.30 -8.86
C GLU A 19 -6.52 18.54 -7.48
N ALA A 20 -6.78 19.72 -6.92
CA ALA A 20 -6.34 20.08 -5.58
C ALA A 20 -6.97 19.12 -4.57
N THR A 21 -6.15 18.37 -3.85
CA THR A 21 -6.57 17.26 -2.99
C THR A 21 -5.87 17.34 -1.64
N ASP A 22 -6.63 17.14 -0.56
CA ASP A 22 -6.08 16.94 0.78
C ASP A 22 -5.57 15.49 0.89
N ILE A 23 -4.25 15.32 0.79
CA ILE A 23 -3.61 14.01 0.82
C ILE A 23 -3.79 13.29 2.16
N ASN A 24 -3.81 14.04 3.26
CA ASN A 24 -3.98 13.45 4.59
C ASN A 24 -5.37 12.85 4.74
N LYS A 25 -6.39 13.56 4.28
CA LYS A 25 -7.76 13.06 4.27
C LYS A 25 -7.90 11.83 3.38
N LEU A 26 -7.34 11.87 2.19
CA LEU A 26 -7.35 10.75 1.25
C LEU A 26 -6.65 9.52 1.85
N ALA A 27 -5.47 9.72 2.45
CA ALA A 27 -4.70 8.64 3.09
C ALA A 27 -5.50 7.99 4.22
N ASP A 28 -6.18 8.78 5.06
CA ASP A 28 -7.00 8.27 6.16
C ASP A 28 -8.24 7.52 5.67
N GLU A 29 -8.95 8.05 4.69
CA GLU A 29 -10.14 7.43 4.12
C GLU A 29 -9.84 6.04 3.52
N TYR A 30 -8.79 5.92 2.72
CA TYR A 30 -8.39 4.66 2.11
C TYR A 30 -7.83 3.67 3.12
N LEU A 31 -7.19 4.16 4.19
CA LEU A 31 -6.72 3.31 5.29
C LEU A 31 -7.89 2.62 5.99
N ARG A 32 -8.93 3.37 6.30
CA ARG A 32 -10.16 2.82 6.89
C ARG A 32 -10.84 1.84 5.96
N LEU A 33 -10.90 2.15 4.67
CA LEU A 33 -11.49 1.28 3.66
C LEU A 33 -10.73 -0.05 3.56
N ALA A 34 -9.41 -0.01 3.54
CA ALA A 34 -8.57 -1.21 3.51
C ALA A 34 -8.74 -2.06 4.78
N TYR A 35 -8.78 -1.43 5.94
CA TYR A 35 -9.00 -2.11 7.21
C TYR A 35 -10.35 -2.81 7.25
N GLN A 36 -11.41 -2.12 6.87
CA GLN A 36 -12.76 -2.69 6.80
C GLN A 36 -12.83 -3.85 5.82
N GLY A 37 -12.16 -3.74 4.68
CA GLY A 37 -12.07 -4.82 3.69
C GLY A 37 -11.41 -6.07 4.24
N MET A 38 -10.34 -5.92 5.01
CA MET A 38 -9.68 -7.05 5.67
C MET A 38 -10.56 -7.69 6.74
N ARG A 39 -11.25 -6.89 7.53
CA ARG A 39 -12.19 -7.36 8.56
C ARG A 39 -13.37 -8.12 7.95
N ALA A 40 -13.83 -7.69 6.79
CA ALA A 40 -14.91 -8.37 6.07
C ALA A 40 -14.51 -9.76 5.58
N LYS A 41 -13.24 -9.94 5.25
CA LYS A 41 -12.69 -11.23 4.80
C LYS A 41 -12.32 -12.15 5.96
N ASP A 42 -11.89 -11.59 7.06
CA ASP A 42 -11.40 -12.33 8.23
C ASP A 42 -11.80 -11.58 9.50
N ASN A 43 -12.82 -12.07 10.18
CA ASN A 43 -13.33 -11.47 11.42
C ASN A 43 -12.31 -11.48 12.55
N ALA A 44 -11.33 -12.38 12.50
CA ALA A 44 -10.26 -12.45 13.49
C ALA A 44 -9.13 -11.44 13.22
N PHE A 45 -9.11 -10.82 12.05
CA PHE A 45 -8.11 -9.82 11.73
C PHE A 45 -8.21 -8.64 12.70
N ASN A 46 -7.09 -8.33 13.34
CA ASN A 46 -6.96 -7.18 14.22
C ASN A 46 -5.54 -6.64 14.14
N THR A 47 -5.42 -5.36 13.90
CA THR A 47 -4.14 -4.68 13.73
C THR A 47 -4.22 -3.31 14.36
N GLU A 48 -3.21 -2.94 15.11
CA GLU A 48 -3.06 -1.56 15.58
C GLU A 48 -2.70 -0.67 14.40
N ILE A 49 -3.41 0.42 14.26
CA ILE A 49 -3.17 1.41 13.22
C ILE A 49 -2.71 2.70 13.86
N LYS A 50 -1.54 3.18 13.46
CA LYS A 50 -0.99 4.46 13.88
C LYS A 50 -0.90 5.39 12.68
N THR A 51 -1.30 6.63 12.87
CA THR A 51 -1.20 7.66 11.82
C THR A 51 -0.52 8.89 12.36
N GLU A 52 0.33 9.49 11.53
CA GLU A 52 0.99 10.75 11.84
C GLU A 52 1.03 11.58 10.56
N PHE A 53 0.04 12.45 10.41
CA PHE A 53 -0.13 13.27 9.21
C PHE A 53 0.37 14.69 9.43
N ASP A 54 1.20 15.16 8.51
CA ASP A 54 1.74 16.53 8.54
C ASP A 54 0.66 17.52 8.08
N ALA A 55 0.13 18.29 9.03
CA ALA A 55 -0.93 19.26 8.77
C ALA A 55 -0.47 20.43 7.86
N SER A 56 0.82 20.62 7.68
CA SER A 56 1.36 21.71 6.86
C SER A 56 1.30 21.43 5.35
N ILE A 57 0.95 20.21 4.93
CA ILE A 57 0.94 19.84 3.51
C ILE A 57 -0.10 20.65 2.72
N GLY A 58 -1.32 20.79 3.27
CA GLY A 58 -2.41 21.44 2.57
C GLY A 58 -2.89 20.61 1.36
N ASN A 59 -3.45 21.29 0.37
CA ASN A 59 -3.90 20.64 -0.86
C ASN A 59 -2.75 20.51 -1.85
N ILE A 60 -2.68 19.36 -2.53
CA ILE A 60 -1.71 19.10 -3.59
C ILE A 60 -2.43 18.69 -4.87
N ASN A 61 -1.79 18.97 -6.00
CA ASN A 61 -2.38 18.68 -7.32
C ASN A 61 -2.04 17.26 -7.76
N ILE A 62 -2.99 16.37 -7.61
CA ILE A 62 -2.86 14.93 -7.91
C ILE A 62 -4.14 14.40 -8.56
N VAL A 63 -4.05 13.20 -9.14
CA VAL A 63 -5.22 12.42 -9.56
C VAL A 63 -5.72 11.59 -8.38
N PRO A 64 -6.78 11.99 -7.66
CA PRO A 64 -7.15 11.37 -6.39
C PRO A 64 -7.47 9.87 -6.51
N GLN A 65 -8.12 9.47 -7.60
CA GLN A 65 -8.48 8.06 -7.82
C GLN A 65 -7.26 7.18 -7.97
N ASP A 66 -6.24 7.64 -8.70
CA ASP A 66 -5.00 6.88 -8.89
C ASP A 66 -4.19 6.80 -7.60
N ILE A 67 -4.02 7.91 -6.91
CA ILE A 67 -3.32 7.91 -5.61
C ILE A 67 -4.07 7.05 -4.60
N GLY A 68 -5.41 7.10 -4.58
CA GLY A 68 -6.21 6.23 -3.73
C GLY A 68 -5.99 4.75 -4.02
N ARG A 69 -5.92 4.36 -5.28
CA ARG A 69 -5.62 2.96 -5.69
C ARG A 69 -4.21 2.54 -5.25
N MET A 70 -3.24 3.40 -5.41
CA MET A 70 -1.87 3.17 -4.95
C MET A 70 -1.85 2.96 -3.42
N LEU A 71 -2.51 3.84 -2.68
CA LEU A 71 -2.60 3.73 -1.22
C LEU A 71 -3.28 2.43 -0.79
N LEU A 72 -4.40 2.09 -1.43
CA LEU A 72 -5.12 0.85 -1.14
C LEU A 72 -4.24 -0.39 -1.36
N ASN A 73 -3.47 -0.41 -2.45
CA ASN A 73 -2.53 -1.49 -2.74
C ASN A 73 -1.45 -1.61 -1.65
N LEU A 74 -0.87 -0.50 -1.23
CA LEU A 74 0.16 -0.49 -0.17
C LEU A 74 -0.42 -0.92 1.17
N TYR A 75 -1.60 -0.44 1.53
CA TYR A 75 -2.27 -0.81 2.78
C TYR A 75 -2.64 -2.28 2.81
N ASN A 76 -3.19 -2.81 1.73
CA ASN A 76 -3.55 -4.22 1.63
C ASN A 76 -2.31 -5.12 1.76
N ASN A 77 -1.19 -4.73 1.18
CA ASN A 77 0.07 -5.46 1.34
C ASN A 77 0.58 -5.42 2.78
N ALA A 78 0.52 -4.28 3.44
CA ALA A 78 0.91 -4.14 4.84
C ALA A 78 0.02 -4.98 5.76
N PHE A 79 -1.30 -4.90 5.61
CA PHE A 79 -2.24 -5.69 6.40
C PHE A 79 -2.08 -7.19 6.16
N TYR A 80 -1.85 -7.61 4.93
CA TYR A 80 -1.57 -9.00 4.61
C TYR A 80 -0.31 -9.49 5.33
N ALA A 81 0.78 -8.73 5.29
CA ALA A 81 2.04 -9.09 5.92
C ALA A 81 1.91 -9.30 7.43
N VAL A 82 1.23 -8.37 8.12
CA VAL A 82 1.04 -8.49 9.57
C VAL A 82 0.06 -9.60 9.94
N ASN A 83 -0.96 -9.84 9.12
CA ASN A 83 -1.92 -10.91 9.35
C ASN A 83 -1.28 -12.29 9.18
N GLU A 84 -0.46 -12.48 8.16
CA GLU A 84 0.27 -13.74 7.96
C GLU A 84 1.25 -13.99 9.11
N LYS A 85 1.97 -12.98 9.56
CA LYS A 85 2.85 -13.12 10.73
C LYS A 85 2.08 -13.46 12.00
N ALA A 86 0.93 -12.84 12.21
CA ALA A 86 0.07 -13.12 13.37
C ALA A 86 -0.41 -14.57 13.41
N LYS A 87 -0.66 -15.18 12.26
CA LYS A 87 -1.06 -16.59 12.15
C LYS A 87 0.06 -17.57 12.51
N LEU A 88 1.30 -17.18 12.29
CA LEU A 88 2.48 -18.03 12.48
C LEU A 88 3.15 -17.84 13.83
N GLN A 89 2.91 -16.73 14.49
CA GLN A 89 3.63 -16.35 15.71
C GLN A 89 2.84 -16.69 16.98
N ALA A 90 3.58 -17.11 18.01
CA ALA A 90 3.05 -17.33 19.35
C ALA A 90 2.72 -16.00 20.05
N ALA A 91 2.20 -16.11 21.28
CA ALA A 91 1.82 -14.98 22.13
C ALA A 91 2.92 -13.91 22.23
N GLY A 92 2.52 -12.63 22.12
CA GLY A 92 3.41 -11.48 22.26
C GLY A 92 3.58 -10.63 21.00
N TYR A 93 3.32 -11.19 19.81
CA TYR A 93 3.32 -10.39 18.59
C TYR A 93 2.05 -9.53 18.49
N LYS A 94 2.25 -8.25 18.30
CA LYS A 94 1.15 -7.29 18.08
C LYS A 94 1.25 -6.73 16.67
N PRO A 95 0.33 -7.09 15.76
CA PRO A 95 0.31 -6.52 14.43
C PRO A 95 0.15 -5.00 14.47
N GLU A 96 1.00 -4.31 13.73
CA GLU A 96 0.99 -2.85 13.67
C GLU A 96 1.25 -2.36 12.25
N VAL A 97 0.46 -1.38 11.82
CA VAL A 97 0.68 -0.64 10.58
C VAL A 97 0.67 0.86 10.92
N CYS A 98 1.71 1.56 10.48
CA CYS A 98 1.86 2.99 10.69
C CYS A 98 1.88 3.72 9.35
N VAL A 99 1.10 4.78 9.23
CA VAL A 99 1.05 5.63 8.03
C VAL A 99 1.41 7.04 8.41
N THR A 100 2.42 7.58 7.75
CA THR A 100 2.88 8.95 7.99
C THR A 100 2.93 9.74 6.69
N THR A 101 2.73 11.05 6.79
CA THR A 101 2.97 11.99 5.70
C THR A 101 3.89 13.10 6.17
N LYS A 102 4.75 13.57 5.28
CA LYS A 102 5.69 14.67 5.57
C LYS A 102 5.84 15.56 4.35
N LYS A 103 5.99 16.86 4.63
CA LYS A 103 6.39 17.84 3.63
C LYS A 103 7.88 18.14 3.80
N MET A 104 8.67 17.87 2.76
CA MET A 104 10.12 18.04 2.77
C MET A 104 10.60 18.64 1.46
N ASN A 105 11.24 19.80 1.49
CA ASN A 105 11.93 20.39 0.33
C ASN A 105 11.09 20.41 -0.97
N GLY A 106 9.82 20.83 -0.87
CA GLY A 106 8.91 20.86 -2.01
C GLY A 106 8.36 19.51 -2.45
N LYS A 107 8.64 18.44 -1.70
CA LYS A 107 8.14 17.08 -1.93
C LYS A 107 7.24 16.66 -0.79
N ILE A 108 6.34 15.72 -1.10
CA ILE A 108 5.48 15.07 -0.13
C ILE A 108 5.89 13.61 -0.04
N GLU A 109 6.19 13.16 1.16
CA GLU A 109 6.50 11.76 1.44
C GLU A 109 5.30 11.11 2.12
N ILE A 110 4.90 9.95 1.61
CA ILE A 110 3.93 9.06 2.27
C ILE A 110 4.68 7.79 2.62
N CYS A 111 4.67 7.42 3.90
CA CYS A 111 5.31 6.22 4.38
C CYS A 111 4.27 5.26 4.94
N VAL A 112 4.29 4.03 4.48
CA VAL A 112 3.49 2.93 5.03
C VAL A 112 4.46 1.91 5.62
N LEU A 113 4.43 1.77 6.93
CA LEU A 113 5.30 0.88 7.68
C LEU A 113 4.48 -0.23 8.32
N ASP A 114 4.94 -1.46 8.20
CA ASP A 114 4.38 -2.61 8.90
C ASP A 114 5.44 -3.37 9.68
N ASN A 115 5.03 -4.12 10.69
CA ASN A 115 5.90 -5.01 11.45
C ASN A 115 5.69 -6.48 11.09
N GLY A 116 5.35 -6.75 9.84
CA GLY A 116 5.14 -8.10 9.31
C GLY A 116 6.44 -8.90 9.12
N ASN A 117 6.38 -9.89 8.24
CA ASN A 117 7.52 -10.78 7.99
C ASN A 117 8.68 -10.15 7.23
N GLY A 118 8.46 -8.99 6.60
CA GLY A 118 9.45 -8.37 5.74
C GLY A 118 9.62 -9.07 4.40
N ILE A 119 10.54 -8.57 3.59
CA ILE A 119 10.82 -9.06 2.25
C ILE A 119 12.29 -9.46 2.18
N PRO A 120 12.60 -10.71 1.78
CA PRO A 120 13.99 -11.11 1.58
C PRO A 120 14.71 -10.22 0.56
N GLN A 121 15.93 -9.83 0.85
CA GLN A 121 16.72 -8.93 -0.02
C GLN A 121 16.86 -9.45 -1.45
N LYS A 122 16.93 -10.76 -1.62
CA LYS A 122 17.06 -11.40 -2.95
C LYS A 122 15.86 -11.17 -3.87
N ILE A 123 14.70 -10.78 -3.33
CA ILE A 123 13.49 -10.54 -4.12
C ILE A 123 13.04 -9.08 -4.12
N VAL A 124 13.66 -8.20 -3.34
CA VAL A 124 13.28 -6.77 -3.27
C VAL A 124 13.28 -6.12 -4.66
N ASP A 125 14.25 -6.44 -5.52
CA ASP A 125 14.33 -5.89 -6.88
C ASP A 125 13.22 -6.38 -7.80
N LYS A 126 12.53 -7.45 -7.43
CA LYS A 126 11.49 -8.10 -8.25
C LYS A 126 10.08 -7.68 -7.89
N ILE A 127 9.88 -7.06 -6.72
CA ILE A 127 8.53 -6.82 -6.18
C ILE A 127 7.69 -5.85 -7.02
N PHE A 128 8.32 -4.99 -7.81
CA PHE A 128 7.63 -4.07 -8.72
C PHE A 128 7.41 -4.64 -10.12
N ARG A 129 7.86 -5.86 -10.39
CA ARG A 129 7.61 -6.51 -11.69
C ARG A 129 6.16 -6.95 -11.79
N PRO A 130 5.51 -6.74 -12.94
CA PRO A 130 4.17 -7.26 -13.15
C PRO A 130 4.11 -8.78 -12.91
N PHE A 131 3.03 -9.23 -12.27
CA PHE A 131 2.76 -10.63 -11.92
C PHE A 131 3.69 -11.25 -10.87
N PHE A 132 4.69 -10.53 -10.37
CA PHE A 132 5.48 -11.03 -9.26
C PHE A 132 4.66 -11.01 -7.97
N THR A 133 4.54 -12.14 -7.30
CA THR A 133 3.89 -12.25 -6.00
C THR A 133 4.46 -13.42 -5.21
N THR A 134 4.56 -13.28 -3.90
CA THR A 134 4.88 -14.35 -2.95
C THR A 134 3.61 -14.93 -2.30
N LYS A 135 2.44 -14.34 -2.59
CA LYS A 135 1.17 -14.84 -2.07
C LYS A 135 0.76 -16.14 -2.75
N PRO A 136 0.03 -17.03 -2.06
CA PRO A 136 -0.50 -18.25 -2.66
C PRO A 136 -1.33 -17.96 -3.91
N THR A 137 -1.39 -18.92 -4.82
CA THR A 137 -2.19 -18.84 -6.03
C THR A 137 -3.65 -18.47 -5.68
N GLY A 138 -4.19 -17.45 -6.35
CA GLY A 138 -5.52 -16.92 -6.10
C GLY A 138 -5.62 -15.84 -5.01
N SER A 139 -4.56 -15.61 -4.23
CA SER A 139 -4.54 -14.61 -3.16
C SER A 139 -3.91 -13.29 -3.57
N GLY A 140 -3.24 -13.24 -4.71
CA GLY A 140 -2.62 -12.02 -5.23
C GLY A 140 -2.39 -12.12 -6.72
N THR A 141 -2.52 -10.99 -7.43
CA THR A 141 -2.34 -10.90 -8.89
C THR A 141 -0.89 -10.59 -9.28
N GLY A 142 -0.08 -10.08 -8.34
CA GLY A 142 1.25 -9.56 -8.63
C GLY A 142 1.25 -8.23 -9.38
N LEU A 143 0.11 -7.55 -9.48
CA LEU A 143 -0.05 -6.30 -10.23
C LEU A 143 -0.13 -5.05 -9.36
N GLY A 144 -0.41 -5.21 -8.05
CA GLY A 144 -0.62 -4.08 -7.14
C GLY A 144 0.59 -3.16 -7.03
N LEU A 145 1.78 -3.69 -6.80
CA LEU A 145 3.00 -2.89 -6.67
C LEU A 145 3.48 -2.32 -8.01
N SER A 146 3.34 -3.06 -9.12
CA SER A 146 3.68 -2.54 -10.44
C SER A 146 2.77 -1.37 -10.82
N LEU A 147 1.48 -1.46 -10.55
CA LEU A 147 0.54 -0.36 -10.77
C LEU A 147 0.86 0.82 -9.87
N SER A 148 1.17 0.59 -8.61
CA SER A 148 1.58 1.65 -7.67
C SER A 148 2.83 2.38 -8.14
N TYR A 149 3.81 1.64 -8.66
CA TYR A 149 5.00 2.22 -9.28
C TYR A 149 4.64 3.14 -10.44
N ASP A 150 3.79 2.68 -11.35
CA ASP A 150 3.36 3.45 -12.52
C ASP A 150 2.61 4.73 -12.12
N ILE A 151 1.73 4.64 -11.13
CA ILE A 151 0.99 5.79 -10.61
C ILE A 151 1.94 6.85 -10.03
N VAL A 152 2.90 6.43 -9.21
CA VAL A 152 3.87 7.33 -8.61
C VAL A 152 4.75 8.00 -9.67
N LYS A 153 5.20 7.24 -10.68
CA LYS A 153 5.98 7.78 -11.80
C LYS A 153 5.18 8.77 -12.63
N ALA A 154 3.90 8.50 -12.88
CA ALA A 154 3.01 9.42 -13.59
C ALA A 154 2.81 10.75 -12.85
N HIS A 155 3.01 10.76 -11.53
CA HIS A 155 2.96 11.96 -10.69
C HIS A 155 4.35 12.62 -10.51
N GLY A 156 5.37 12.14 -11.21
CA GLY A 156 6.73 12.68 -11.12
C GLY A 156 7.45 12.29 -9.85
N GLY A 157 6.96 11.30 -9.14
CA GLY A 157 7.51 10.83 -7.87
C GLY A 157 8.39 9.60 -7.97
N GLU A 158 8.74 9.08 -6.82
CA GLU A 158 9.59 7.91 -6.65
C GLU A 158 9.01 7.03 -5.55
N ILE A 159 9.06 5.71 -5.75
CA ILE A 159 8.66 4.73 -4.74
C ILE A 159 9.89 3.94 -4.30
N LYS A 160 10.07 3.81 -2.99
CA LYS A 160 11.18 3.07 -2.37
C LYS A 160 10.64 2.03 -1.41
N VAL A 161 11.34 0.92 -1.33
CA VAL A 161 11.07 -0.14 -0.35
C VAL A 161 12.29 -0.34 0.51
N ILE A 162 12.08 -0.31 1.82
CA ILE A 162 13.07 -0.68 2.82
C ILE A 162 12.44 -1.82 3.61
N SER A 163 13.09 -2.96 3.67
CA SER A 163 12.53 -4.11 4.36
C SER A 163 13.63 -4.90 5.06
N LYS A 164 13.27 -5.48 6.20
CA LYS A 164 14.12 -6.36 6.97
C LYS A 164 13.32 -7.59 7.38
N VAL A 165 13.86 -8.77 7.12
CA VAL A 165 13.19 -10.03 7.42
C VAL A 165 12.81 -10.08 8.90
N ASP A 166 11.58 -10.47 9.19
CA ASP A 166 10.96 -10.58 10.53
C ASP A 166 10.75 -9.24 11.28
N GLU A 167 11.11 -8.13 10.70
CA GLU A 167 10.89 -6.80 11.29
C GLU A 167 9.94 -5.91 10.46
N GLY A 168 9.69 -6.29 9.21
CA GLY A 168 8.84 -5.53 8.32
C GLY A 168 9.54 -4.83 7.17
#